data_98657ccefa9846cd1a9055cc96a5d9a2
#
_entry.id   98657ccefa9846cd1a9055cc96a5d9a2
#
_cell.length_a   1.000
_cell.length_b   1.000
_cell.length_c   1.000
_cell.angle_alpha   90.00
_cell.angle_beta   90.00
_cell.angle_gamma   90.00
#
_symmetry.space_group_name_H-M   'P 1'
#
loop_
_entity.id
_entity.type
_entity.pdbx_description
1 polymer ?
#
loop_
_entity_poly.entity_id
_entity_poly.type
_entity_poly.pdbx_seq_one_letter_code
_entity_poly.pdbx_strand_id
1 'polypeptide(L)'
;MSISEKIYALRTKSGVTQEVFAEKLAVSRQSVQKWESGVSLPTIDKLITMATIFNVSMDYLCDRADAAVSDGRTDKEYVPDYGKMHSWESYAKSLEIEYRQLVDEGKDVDNLKDVFSAVEKMPSSKRKDEIADSLFKIVDSLPIKGDYGYVEPNDYNAIKTLSDGCLPDEISAESDGEILLDKVKGGWYGRICGCYLGKPVECIKMPDLKKILTRTGNYPLHRYIDLEDIEKIDLSDVSFPIKPRSYPKNFNKMPSDDDTNYMLIAYEVLKRYGRDFTSSDVAEVWLSTQTKYAYCTAERVAYINLINGYVPPESGEYKNAYREWIGAQIRSDFYGYINPGDPETAAEMAYRDARVSHVKNGIYGSMWVAAMIAEAYVTDDVKRIILTGLSQIPSTSRLHKAISGIIENYEKGVSAESCIADIRTRWNEESGYDWCHTISNAEIVTAALLYGDKDYGKSICMAVGACFDTDCNCATVGSVLGTAIGYNAIPSYWKDRVNDTLESTLAGYGSVSICDMAEKTLDFIKKN
;
A
#
# COMPACT_ATOMS: atom_id res chain seq x y z
N MET A 1 -32.65 48.79 -0.44
CA MET A 1 -32.24 49.91 -1.36
C MET A 1 -32.16 49.35 -2.76
N SER A 2 -32.78 49.99 -3.74
CA SER A 2 -32.64 49.57 -5.15
C SER A 2 -31.20 49.75 -5.68
N ILE A 3 -30.86 49.08 -6.77
CA ILE A 3 -29.54 49.26 -7.46
C ILE A 3 -29.26 50.74 -7.69
N SER A 4 -30.26 51.48 -8.13
CA SER A 4 -30.16 52.93 -8.41
C SER A 4 -29.81 53.73 -7.16
N GLU A 5 -30.49 53.47 -6.05
CA GLU A 5 -30.21 54.12 -4.76
C GLU A 5 -28.80 53.79 -4.25
N LYS A 6 -28.34 52.55 -4.44
CA LYS A 6 -26.99 52.11 -4.05
C LYS A 6 -25.92 52.78 -4.88
N ILE A 7 -26.12 52.86 -6.21
CA ILE A 7 -25.19 53.57 -7.10
C ILE A 7 -25.04 55.02 -6.68
N TYR A 8 -26.19 55.70 -6.44
CA TYR A 8 -26.21 57.10 -5.97
C TYR A 8 -25.49 57.24 -4.62
N ALA A 9 -25.80 56.37 -3.65
CA ALA A 9 -25.20 56.42 -2.31
C ALA A 9 -23.71 56.18 -2.33
N LEU A 10 -23.22 55.20 -3.09
CA LEU A 10 -21.79 54.88 -3.21
C LEU A 10 -21.01 56.03 -3.87
N ARG A 11 -21.55 56.59 -4.96
CA ARG A 11 -20.89 57.72 -5.63
C ARG A 11 -20.81 58.93 -4.73
N THR A 12 -21.92 59.32 -4.10
CA THR A 12 -21.98 60.52 -3.19
C THR A 12 -21.07 60.32 -1.98
N LYS A 13 -21.07 59.13 -1.37
CA LYS A 13 -20.19 58.79 -0.24
C LYS A 13 -18.72 58.90 -0.63
N SER A 14 -18.38 58.58 -1.89
CA SER A 14 -17.02 58.67 -2.42
C SER A 14 -16.65 60.11 -2.87
N GLY A 15 -17.52 61.08 -2.75
CA GLY A 15 -17.28 62.45 -3.14
C GLY A 15 -17.10 62.69 -4.64
N VAL A 16 -17.55 61.77 -5.50
CA VAL A 16 -17.35 61.77 -6.95
C VAL A 16 -18.59 62.40 -7.66
N THR A 17 -18.36 63.36 -8.56
CA THR A 17 -19.44 63.91 -9.39
C THR A 17 -19.94 62.92 -10.44
N GLN A 18 -21.13 63.14 -10.99
CA GLN A 18 -21.65 62.26 -12.07
C GLN A 18 -20.77 62.30 -13.31
N GLU A 19 -20.11 63.43 -13.62
CA GLU A 19 -19.17 63.57 -14.73
C GLU A 19 -17.91 62.70 -14.54
N VAL A 20 -17.26 62.81 -13.41
CA VAL A 20 -16.06 62.04 -13.08
C VAL A 20 -16.38 60.55 -12.97
N PHE A 21 -17.54 60.20 -12.47
CA PHE A 21 -17.99 58.81 -12.40
C PHE A 21 -18.27 58.21 -13.80
N ALA A 22 -18.92 59.00 -14.65
CA ALA A 22 -19.15 58.62 -16.03
C ALA A 22 -17.85 58.37 -16.81
N GLU A 23 -16.85 59.25 -16.62
CA GLU A 23 -15.52 59.09 -17.20
C GLU A 23 -14.87 57.77 -16.76
N LYS A 24 -14.86 57.47 -15.47
CA LYS A 24 -14.30 56.21 -14.94
C LYS A 24 -14.97 54.96 -15.48
N LEU A 25 -16.25 55.07 -15.86
CA LEU A 25 -17.04 53.98 -16.43
C LEU A 25 -17.05 53.96 -17.95
N ALA A 26 -16.36 54.89 -18.58
CA ALA A 26 -16.38 55.10 -20.03
C ALA A 26 -17.83 55.17 -20.62
N VAL A 27 -18.68 56.02 -20.00
CA VAL A 27 -20.05 56.24 -20.43
C VAL A 27 -20.39 57.74 -20.42
N SER A 28 -21.57 58.09 -20.92
CA SER A 28 -22.04 59.48 -20.82
C SER A 28 -22.56 59.81 -19.42
N ARG A 29 -22.45 61.06 -19.00
CA ARG A 29 -23.07 61.55 -17.76
C ARG A 29 -24.56 61.25 -17.73
N GLN A 30 -25.26 61.34 -18.86
CA GLN A 30 -26.69 61.03 -18.98
C GLN A 30 -26.97 59.55 -18.65
N SER A 31 -26.08 58.63 -18.94
CA SER A 31 -26.21 57.21 -18.57
C SER A 31 -26.15 57.05 -17.06
N VAL A 32 -25.21 57.69 -16.38
CA VAL A 32 -25.12 57.68 -14.90
C VAL A 32 -26.39 58.27 -14.28
N GLN A 33 -26.87 59.41 -14.82
CA GLN A 33 -28.12 60.04 -14.32
C GLN A 33 -29.32 59.10 -14.46
N LYS A 34 -29.48 58.42 -15.61
CA LYS A 34 -30.57 57.45 -15.82
C LYS A 34 -30.47 56.26 -14.86
N TRP A 35 -29.26 55.79 -14.56
CA TRP A 35 -29.07 54.70 -13.59
C TRP A 35 -29.43 55.11 -12.16
N GLU A 36 -28.99 56.28 -11.71
CA GLU A 36 -29.28 56.79 -10.37
C GLU A 36 -30.77 57.18 -10.19
N SER A 37 -31.42 57.58 -11.27
CA SER A 37 -32.88 57.88 -11.23
C SER A 37 -33.75 56.65 -11.44
N GLY A 38 -33.20 55.48 -11.71
CA GLY A 38 -33.94 54.23 -11.92
C GLY A 38 -34.60 54.13 -13.30
N VAL A 39 -34.36 55.07 -14.21
CA VAL A 39 -34.89 55.06 -15.61
C VAL A 39 -34.34 53.91 -16.43
N SER A 40 -33.10 53.53 -16.18
CA SER A 40 -32.46 52.33 -16.78
C SER A 40 -31.49 51.71 -15.82
N LEU A 41 -31.13 50.44 -16.06
CA LEU A 41 -30.10 49.75 -15.29
C LEU A 41 -28.77 49.74 -16.05
N PRO A 42 -27.63 49.73 -15.35
CA PRO A 42 -26.32 49.49 -15.96
C PRO A 42 -26.22 48.08 -16.54
N THR A 43 -25.41 47.92 -17.53
CA THR A 43 -25.00 46.60 -18.05
C THR A 43 -24.10 45.86 -17.01
N ILE A 44 -24.06 44.54 -17.12
CA ILE A 44 -23.29 43.72 -16.16
C ILE A 44 -21.82 44.13 -16.06
N ASP A 45 -21.21 44.44 -17.19
CA ASP A 45 -19.78 44.91 -17.28
C ASP A 45 -19.59 46.21 -16.47
N LYS A 46 -20.57 47.13 -16.52
CA LYS A 46 -20.55 48.40 -15.78
C LYS A 46 -20.78 48.17 -14.27
N LEU A 47 -21.65 47.22 -13.91
CA LEU A 47 -21.82 46.81 -12.50
C LEU A 47 -20.55 46.19 -11.93
N ILE A 48 -19.84 45.34 -12.69
CA ILE A 48 -18.55 44.77 -12.27
C ILE A 48 -17.52 45.89 -12.07
N THR A 49 -17.48 46.85 -12.97
CA THR A 49 -16.57 48.00 -12.87
C THR A 49 -16.89 48.86 -11.64
N MET A 50 -18.17 49.12 -11.39
CA MET A 50 -18.64 49.83 -10.16
C MET A 50 -18.29 49.09 -8.89
N ALA A 51 -18.49 47.78 -8.83
CA ALA A 51 -18.12 46.94 -7.71
C ALA A 51 -16.62 47.08 -7.38
N THR A 52 -15.77 47.08 -8.40
CA THR A 52 -14.33 47.29 -8.26
C THR A 52 -14.00 48.72 -7.79
N ILE A 53 -14.58 49.74 -8.42
CA ILE A 53 -14.34 51.15 -8.07
C ILE A 53 -14.70 51.46 -6.61
N PHE A 54 -15.82 50.93 -6.14
CA PHE A 54 -16.32 51.19 -4.80
C PHE A 54 -15.90 50.15 -3.76
N ASN A 55 -15.16 49.13 -4.15
CA ASN A 55 -14.73 48.00 -3.32
C ASN A 55 -15.93 47.35 -2.59
N VAL A 56 -16.98 47.02 -3.33
CA VAL A 56 -18.18 46.33 -2.84
C VAL A 56 -18.40 45.05 -3.65
N SER A 57 -19.15 44.09 -3.09
CA SER A 57 -19.51 42.88 -3.83
C SER A 57 -20.61 43.15 -4.89
N MET A 58 -20.68 42.35 -5.92
CA MET A 58 -21.77 42.34 -6.88
C MET A 58 -23.13 42.03 -6.20
N ASP A 59 -23.11 41.15 -5.21
CA ASP A 59 -24.31 40.80 -4.41
C ASP A 59 -24.86 42.00 -3.66
N TYR A 60 -23.97 42.84 -3.12
CA TYR A 60 -24.37 44.12 -2.51
C TYR A 60 -25.02 45.05 -3.53
N LEU A 61 -24.45 45.21 -4.72
CA LEU A 61 -25.00 46.07 -5.77
C LEU A 61 -26.33 45.58 -6.29
N CYS A 62 -26.49 44.25 -6.47
CA CYS A 62 -27.63 43.62 -7.09
C CYS A 62 -28.77 43.24 -6.13
N ASP A 63 -28.69 43.66 -4.87
CA ASP A 63 -29.69 43.37 -3.82
C ASP A 63 -29.91 41.88 -3.51
N ARG A 64 -28.88 41.06 -3.78
CA ARG A 64 -28.95 39.65 -3.43
C ARG A 64 -28.74 39.37 -1.94
N ALA A 65 -28.22 40.34 -1.18
CA ALA A 65 -27.98 40.15 0.25
C ALA A 65 -29.27 40.10 1.09
N ASP A 66 -30.42 40.57 0.59
CA ASP A 66 -31.71 40.55 1.28
C ASP A 66 -32.81 39.75 0.55
N ALA A 67 -32.54 39.25 -0.62
CA ALA A 67 -33.42 38.28 -1.25
C ALA A 67 -32.99 36.88 -0.77
N ALA A 68 -33.45 36.50 0.42
CA ALA A 68 -33.75 35.11 0.62
C ALA A 68 -34.85 34.74 -0.39
N VAL A 69 -34.49 34.55 -1.64
CA VAL A 69 -35.24 33.69 -2.53
C VAL A 69 -35.03 32.31 -1.92
N SER A 70 -35.93 31.94 -1.03
CA SER A 70 -36.15 30.56 -0.65
C SER A 70 -36.70 29.84 -1.88
N ASP A 71 -35.84 29.54 -2.86
CA ASP A 71 -36.18 28.59 -3.91
C ASP A 71 -36.06 27.14 -3.38
N GLY A 72 -36.06 26.97 -2.06
CA GLY A 72 -35.91 25.68 -1.39
C GLY A 72 -34.51 25.06 -1.58
N ARG A 73 -33.59 25.72 -2.27
CA ARG A 73 -32.19 25.37 -2.29
C ARG A 73 -31.51 26.10 -1.14
N THR A 74 -31.51 25.45 0.02
CA THR A 74 -30.43 25.72 0.97
C THR A 74 -29.13 25.58 0.15
N ASP A 75 -28.17 26.50 0.33
CA ASP A 75 -26.78 26.28 -0.10
C ASP A 75 -26.28 25.02 0.66
N LYS A 76 -26.70 23.85 0.16
CA LYS A 76 -26.31 22.57 0.72
C LYS A 76 -24.83 22.39 0.38
N GLU A 77 -23.98 22.73 1.32
CA GLU A 77 -22.59 22.37 1.21
C GLU A 77 -22.51 20.83 1.17
N TYR A 78 -22.09 20.30 0.02
CA TYR A 78 -21.86 18.87 -0.11
C TYR A 78 -20.55 18.55 0.61
N VAL A 79 -20.66 18.05 1.82
CA VAL A 79 -19.52 17.70 2.66
C VAL A 79 -19.49 16.18 2.80
N PRO A 80 -18.32 15.54 2.56
CA PRO A 80 -18.16 14.11 2.83
C PRO A 80 -18.44 13.79 4.30
N ASP A 81 -18.95 12.60 4.57
CA ASP A 81 -19.04 12.10 5.95
C ASP A 81 -17.65 11.63 6.40
N TYR A 82 -16.83 12.56 6.89
CA TYR A 82 -15.48 12.30 7.38
C TYR A 82 -15.43 11.24 8.47
N GLY A 83 -16.50 11.06 9.23
CA GLY A 83 -16.60 10.03 10.27
C GLY A 83 -16.60 8.61 9.70
N LYS A 84 -17.20 8.41 8.52
CA LYS A 84 -17.31 7.12 7.84
C LYS A 84 -16.15 6.79 6.91
N MET A 85 -15.29 7.75 6.59
CA MET A 85 -14.10 7.47 5.78
C MET A 85 -13.16 6.54 6.55
N HIS A 86 -12.65 5.51 5.88
CA HIS A 86 -11.62 4.64 6.44
C HIS A 86 -10.32 5.43 6.67
N SER A 87 -9.45 5.00 7.62
CA SER A 87 -8.15 5.65 7.85
C SER A 87 -7.29 5.69 6.59
N TRP A 88 -7.29 4.64 5.80
CA TRP A 88 -6.56 4.57 4.51
C TRP A 88 -7.16 5.47 3.41
N GLU A 89 -8.26 6.12 3.65
CA GLU A 89 -8.94 7.02 2.71
C GLU A 89 -8.82 8.51 3.11
N SER A 90 -8.17 8.79 4.25
CA SER A 90 -7.96 10.14 4.75
C SER A 90 -6.58 10.29 5.38
N TYR A 91 -5.73 11.11 4.78
CA TYR A 91 -4.40 11.42 5.33
C TYR A 91 -4.49 11.96 6.77
N ALA A 92 -5.51 12.76 7.07
CA ALA A 92 -5.77 13.29 8.39
C ALA A 92 -6.06 12.23 9.48
N LYS A 93 -6.39 11.00 9.09
CA LYS A 93 -6.59 9.84 10.00
C LYS A 93 -5.36 8.93 10.09
N SER A 94 -4.28 9.28 9.42
CA SER A 94 -3.05 8.49 9.32
C SER A 94 -1.82 9.24 9.82
N LEU A 95 -2.03 10.33 10.57
CA LEU A 95 -0.95 11.24 10.96
C LEU A 95 0.05 10.62 11.94
N GLU A 96 -0.38 9.72 12.82
CA GLU A 96 0.54 8.99 13.71
C GLU A 96 1.46 8.07 12.89
N ILE A 97 0.89 7.36 11.91
CA ILE A 97 1.64 6.51 10.98
C ILE A 97 2.60 7.36 10.15
N GLU A 98 2.12 8.49 9.60
CA GLU A 98 2.97 9.40 8.82
C GLU A 98 4.12 9.96 9.62
N TYR A 99 3.88 10.39 10.85
CA TYR A 99 4.96 10.88 11.71
C TYR A 99 6.05 9.82 11.91
N ARG A 100 5.65 8.57 12.17
CA ARG A 100 6.59 7.46 12.33
C ARG A 100 7.35 7.17 11.03
N GLN A 101 6.65 7.16 9.91
CA GLN A 101 7.25 6.98 8.59
C GLN A 101 8.29 8.05 8.29
N LEU A 102 8.00 9.31 8.57
CA LEU A 102 8.95 10.43 8.38
C LEU A 102 10.19 10.31 9.26
N VAL A 103 10.04 9.87 10.52
CA VAL A 103 11.17 9.59 11.43
C VAL A 103 12.05 8.48 10.85
N ASP A 104 11.45 7.39 10.38
CA ASP A 104 12.18 6.25 9.83
C ASP A 104 12.89 6.59 8.51
N GLU A 105 12.33 7.50 7.71
CA GLU A 105 12.98 8.06 6.52
C GLU A 105 14.08 9.11 6.83
N GLY A 106 14.30 9.41 8.10
CA GLY A 106 15.31 10.40 8.53
C GLY A 106 14.93 11.85 8.31
N LYS A 107 13.65 12.19 8.07
CA LYS A 107 13.19 13.58 7.96
C LYS A 107 13.35 14.33 9.28
N ASP A 108 13.70 15.60 9.20
CA ASP A 108 13.85 16.46 10.39
C ASP A 108 12.47 16.94 10.90
N VAL A 109 11.77 16.06 11.58
CA VAL A 109 10.39 16.26 12.08
C VAL A 109 10.27 16.34 13.60
N ASP A 110 11.37 16.34 14.35
CA ASP A 110 11.37 16.27 15.81
C ASP A 110 10.52 17.36 16.46
N ASN A 111 10.56 18.57 15.91
CA ASN A 111 9.80 19.73 16.40
C ASN A 111 8.30 19.67 16.04
N LEU A 112 7.86 18.72 15.22
CA LEU A 112 6.48 18.60 14.77
C LEU A 112 5.68 17.51 15.50
N LYS A 113 6.31 16.72 16.37
CA LYS A 113 5.68 15.60 17.09
C LYS A 113 4.37 16.00 17.78
N ASP A 114 4.43 17.09 18.55
CA ASP A 114 3.26 17.56 19.31
C ASP A 114 2.15 18.09 18.37
N VAL A 115 2.53 18.67 17.23
CA VAL A 115 1.59 19.15 16.22
C VAL A 115 0.86 17.97 15.57
N PHE A 116 1.58 16.92 15.14
CA PHE A 116 0.99 15.69 14.61
C PHE A 116 0.02 15.06 15.61
N SER A 117 0.44 14.90 16.87
CA SER A 117 -0.39 14.35 17.94
C SER A 117 -1.63 15.20 18.25
N ALA A 118 -1.51 16.52 18.21
CA ALA A 118 -2.63 17.42 18.45
C ALA A 118 -3.68 17.33 17.32
N VAL A 119 -3.23 17.31 16.05
CA VAL A 119 -4.13 17.21 14.90
C VAL A 119 -4.77 15.83 14.83
N GLU A 120 -4.01 14.75 15.13
CA GLU A 120 -4.56 13.38 15.16
C GLU A 120 -5.77 13.27 16.10
N LYS A 121 -5.71 13.90 17.28
CA LYS A 121 -6.78 13.90 18.30
C LYS A 121 -7.99 14.76 17.94
N MET A 122 -7.92 15.57 16.88
CA MET A 122 -9.07 16.38 16.45
C MET A 122 -10.20 15.48 15.93
N PRO A 123 -11.48 15.85 16.14
CA PRO A 123 -12.60 15.19 15.49
C PRO A 123 -12.49 15.25 13.97
N SER A 124 -12.85 14.15 13.31
CA SER A 124 -12.87 14.07 11.83
C SER A 124 -13.76 15.17 11.26
N SER A 125 -13.20 16.04 10.43
CA SER A 125 -13.88 17.21 9.88
C SER A 125 -13.07 17.79 8.72
N LYS A 126 -13.72 18.61 7.87
CA LYS A 126 -13.05 19.38 6.82
C LYS A 126 -11.85 20.18 7.35
N ARG A 127 -12.00 20.79 8.53
CA ARG A 127 -10.93 21.57 9.15
C ARG A 127 -9.73 20.70 9.54
N LYS A 128 -9.95 19.47 10.04
CA LYS A 128 -8.86 18.52 10.33
C LYS A 128 -8.11 18.18 9.05
N ASP A 129 -8.82 17.91 7.96
CA ASP A 129 -8.21 17.60 6.65
C ASP A 129 -7.40 18.79 6.11
N GLU A 130 -7.92 20.01 6.17
CA GLU A 130 -7.21 21.23 5.74
C GLU A 130 -5.91 21.47 6.53
N ILE A 131 -5.91 21.18 7.83
CA ILE A 131 -4.71 21.27 8.67
C ILE A 131 -3.72 20.15 8.32
N ALA A 132 -4.19 18.92 8.13
CA ALA A 132 -3.37 17.79 7.71
C ALA A 132 -2.74 18.04 6.33
N ASP A 133 -3.47 18.64 5.40
CA ASP A 133 -2.95 19.08 4.09
C ASP A 133 -1.82 20.11 4.21
N SER A 134 -1.95 21.00 5.18
CA SER A 134 -0.91 21.99 5.46
C SER A 134 0.33 21.34 6.09
N LEU A 135 0.14 20.36 6.98
CA LEU A 135 1.24 19.57 7.53
C LEU A 135 1.96 18.78 6.44
N PHE A 136 1.23 18.13 5.53
CA PHE A 136 1.83 17.43 4.40
C PHE A 136 2.78 18.32 3.61
N LYS A 137 2.34 19.54 3.24
CA LYS A 137 3.17 20.50 2.50
C LYS A 137 4.44 20.92 3.26
N ILE A 138 4.35 21.01 4.59
CA ILE A 138 5.49 21.33 5.43
C ILE A 138 6.50 20.17 5.40
N VAL A 139 6.05 18.94 5.70
CA VAL A 139 6.96 17.79 5.84
C VAL A 139 7.54 17.32 4.51
N ASP A 140 6.81 17.50 3.41
CA ASP A 140 7.29 17.21 2.07
C ASP A 140 8.57 18.00 1.76
N SER A 141 8.63 19.26 2.17
CA SER A 141 9.77 20.16 1.97
C SER A 141 10.92 20.00 2.97
N LEU A 142 10.75 19.22 4.06
CA LEU A 142 11.79 19.08 5.08
C LEU A 142 12.99 18.27 4.57
N PRO A 143 14.21 18.67 4.98
CA PRO A 143 15.42 17.93 4.65
C PRO A 143 15.51 16.61 5.42
N ILE A 144 16.31 15.69 4.92
CA ILE A 144 16.80 14.54 5.67
C ILE A 144 17.87 15.04 6.66
N LYS A 145 17.89 14.51 7.88
CA LYS A 145 18.89 14.81 8.91
C LYS A 145 20.30 14.49 8.40
N GLY A 146 21.25 15.35 8.72
CA GLY A 146 22.63 15.20 8.24
C GLY A 146 23.38 13.97 8.80
N ASP A 147 22.90 13.39 9.89
CA ASP A 147 23.40 12.17 10.52
C ASP A 147 22.62 10.89 10.14
N TYR A 148 21.65 11.00 9.22
CA TYR A 148 20.91 9.83 8.72
C TYR A 148 21.83 8.90 7.93
N GLY A 149 22.01 7.70 8.45
CA GLY A 149 23.05 6.76 8.00
C GLY A 149 22.70 5.91 6.77
N TYR A 150 21.57 6.19 6.07
CA TYR A 150 21.09 5.37 4.95
C TYR A 150 20.95 6.21 3.68
N VAL A 151 21.09 5.55 2.52
CA VAL A 151 20.84 6.13 1.20
C VAL A 151 19.84 5.23 0.47
N GLU A 152 18.64 5.73 0.26
CA GLU A 152 17.47 4.96 -0.17
C GLU A 152 16.74 5.65 -1.34
N PRO A 153 17.26 5.57 -2.58
CA PRO A 153 16.66 6.21 -3.73
C PRO A 153 15.38 5.49 -4.21
N ASN A 154 14.51 6.24 -4.90
CA ASN A 154 13.35 5.70 -5.61
C ASN A 154 13.63 5.41 -7.09
N ASP A 155 14.66 6.02 -7.67
CA ASP A 155 15.03 5.84 -9.08
C ASP A 155 15.73 4.49 -9.30
N TYR A 156 15.32 3.75 -10.35
CA TYR A 156 15.84 2.42 -10.64
C TYR A 156 17.36 2.39 -10.88
N ASN A 157 17.88 3.37 -11.65
CA ASN A 157 19.31 3.41 -11.96
C ASN A 157 20.14 3.73 -10.70
N ALA A 158 19.60 4.59 -9.83
CA ALA A 158 20.23 4.89 -8.55
C ALA A 158 20.19 3.65 -7.61
N ILE A 159 19.10 2.89 -7.59
CA ILE A 159 18.99 1.61 -6.88
C ILE A 159 20.08 0.65 -7.38
N LYS A 160 20.17 0.43 -8.68
CA LYS A 160 21.17 -0.44 -9.31
C LYS A 160 22.61 -0.01 -9.02
N THR A 161 22.86 1.29 -8.98
CA THR A 161 24.20 1.81 -8.66
C THR A 161 24.62 1.53 -7.21
N LEU A 162 23.67 1.46 -6.29
CA LEU A 162 23.91 1.21 -4.87
C LEU A 162 23.73 -0.25 -4.47
N SER A 163 23.24 -1.09 -5.36
CA SER A 163 23.20 -2.55 -5.15
C SER A 163 24.59 -3.14 -5.31
N ASP A 164 24.92 -4.16 -4.52
CA ASP A 164 26.27 -4.75 -4.52
C ASP A 164 26.61 -5.48 -5.82
N GLY A 165 25.61 -5.83 -6.63
CA GLY A 165 25.77 -6.49 -7.94
C GLY A 165 26.53 -7.83 -7.90
N CYS A 166 26.97 -8.26 -6.73
CA CYS A 166 27.65 -9.53 -6.52
C CYS A 166 26.61 -10.65 -6.53
N LEU A 167 26.17 -11.01 -7.73
CA LEU A 167 25.42 -12.26 -7.90
C LEU A 167 26.36 -13.43 -7.54
N PRO A 168 25.88 -14.45 -6.83
CA PRO A 168 26.55 -15.73 -6.76
C PRO A 168 26.78 -16.25 -8.18
N ASP A 169 27.77 -17.12 -8.36
CA ASP A 169 28.09 -17.73 -9.68
C ASP A 169 26.82 -18.13 -10.41
N GLU A 170 26.71 -17.76 -11.70
CA GLU A 170 25.54 -18.07 -12.52
C GLU A 170 25.27 -19.58 -12.54
N ILE A 171 24.03 -19.95 -12.17
CA ILE A 171 23.52 -21.29 -12.38
C ILE A 171 22.39 -21.16 -13.41
N SER A 172 22.54 -21.85 -14.54
CA SER A 172 21.49 -21.86 -15.56
C SER A 172 20.24 -22.56 -15.02
N ALA A 173 19.08 -21.96 -15.26
CA ALA A 173 17.83 -22.62 -14.95
C ALA A 173 17.67 -23.91 -15.75
N GLU A 174 17.04 -24.92 -15.12
CA GLU A 174 16.67 -26.16 -15.79
C GLU A 174 15.72 -25.86 -16.98
N SER A 175 16.01 -26.45 -18.13
CA SER A 175 15.20 -26.28 -19.35
C SER A 175 14.12 -27.34 -19.52
N ASP A 176 14.12 -28.39 -18.68
CA ASP A 176 13.10 -29.43 -18.71
C ASP A 176 11.73 -28.86 -18.28
N GLY A 177 10.77 -28.97 -19.19
CA GLY A 177 9.44 -28.42 -18.98
C GLY A 177 8.66 -29.06 -17.83
N GLU A 178 8.94 -30.33 -17.48
CA GLU A 178 8.30 -31.01 -16.35
C GLU A 178 8.86 -30.53 -15.02
N ILE A 179 10.20 -30.33 -14.94
CA ILE A 179 10.86 -29.79 -13.76
C ILE A 179 10.45 -28.33 -13.54
N LEU A 180 10.41 -27.52 -14.59
CA LEU A 180 9.93 -26.14 -14.51
C LEU A 180 8.48 -26.07 -14.03
N LEU A 181 7.60 -26.93 -14.57
CA LEU A 181 6.20 -26.98 -14.16
C LEU A 181 6.06 -27.39 -12.69
N ASP A 182 6.87 -28.34 -12.22
CA ASP A 182 6.87 -28.74 -10.81
C ASP A 182 7.28 -27.59 -9.91
N LYS A 183 8.29 -26.83 -10.28
CA LYS A 183 8.73 -25.63 -9.52
C LYS A 183 7.70 -24.50 -9.57
N VAL A 184 7.11 -24.20 -10.72
CA VAL A 184 6.01 -23.21 -10.83
C VAL A 184 4.84 -23.62 -9.96
N LYS A 185 4.39 -24.88 -10.04
CA LYS A 185 3.34 -25.42 -9.17
C LYS A 185 3.75 -25.32 -7.70
N GLY A 186 5.01 -25.58 -7.39
CA GLY A 186 5.59 -25.44 -6.05
C GLY A 186 5.42 -24.02 -5.51
N GLY A 187 5.73 -23.01 -6.31
CA GLY A 187 5.55 -21.59 -5.96
C GLY A 187 4.09 -21.24 -5.70
N TRP A 188 3.20 -21.55 -6.67
CA TRP A 188 1.77 -21.27 -6.54
C TRP A 188 1.13 -21.93 -5.32
N TYR A 189 1.30 -23.24 -5.18
CA TYR A 189 0.74 -23.98 -4.02
C TYR A 189 1.41 -23.57 -2.72
N GLY A 190 2.74 -23.38 -2.75
CA GLY A 190 3.48 -22.93 -1.58
C GLY A 190 2.96 -21.61 -1.05
N ARG A 191 2.78 -20.62 -1.91
CA ARG A 191 2.20 -19.33 -1.53
C ARG A 191 0.79 -19.47 -0.97
N ILE A 192 -0.08 -20.16 -1.68
CA ILE A 192 -1.51 -20.30 -1.33
C ILE A 192 -1.66 -21.07 0.00
N CYS A 193 -0.94 -22.16 0.19
CA CYS A 193 -1.02 -22.93 1.44
C CYS A 193 -0.41 -22.19 2.62
N GLY A 194 0.65 -21.40 2.39
CA GLY A 194 1.22 -20.51 3.40
C GLY A 194 0.23 -19.44 3.83
N CYS A 195 -0.32 -18.67 2.89
CA CYS A 195 -1.36 -17.68 3.15
C CYS A 195 -2.55 -18.31 3.93
N TYR A 196 -3.00 -19.50 3.52
CA TYR A 196 -4.11 -20.21 4.15
C TYR A 196 -3.84 -20.60 5.61
N LEU A 197 -2.57 -20.85 5.97
CA LEU A 197 -2.18 -21.10 7.35
C LEU A 197 -2.22 -19.81 8.20
N GLY A 198 -1.72 -18.70 7.67
CA GLY A 198 -1.61 -17.44 8.40
C GLY A 198 -2.91 -16.65 8.52
N LYS A 199 -3.77 -16.68 7.48
CA LYS A 199 -5.00 -15.91 7.36
C LYS A 199 -5.96 -15.98 8.57
N PRO A 200 -6.19 -17.12 9.25
CA PRO A 200 -7.06 -17.18 10.41
C PRO A 200 -6.61 -16.32 11.59
N VAL A 201 -5.31 -16.04 11.66
CA VAL A 201 -4.66 -15.36 12.79
C VAL A 201 -3.92 -14.08 12.37
N GLU A 202 -4.26 -13.52 11.23
CA GLU A 202 -3.76 -12.22 10.77
C GLU A 202 -3.99 -11.14 11.83
N CYS A 203 -2.94 -10.36 12.14
CA CYS A 203 -2.92 -9.33 13.20
C CYS A 203 -3.02 -9.88 14.65
N ILE A 204 -2.93 -11.18 14.88
CA ILE A 204 -2.93 -11.73 16.25
C ILE A 204 -1.65 -11.33 16.99
N LYS A 205 -1.78 -11.15 18.30
CA LYS A 205 -0.63 -10.87 19.17
C LYS A 205 -0.12 -12.16 19.81
N MET A 206 1.20 -12.22 20.06
CA MET A 206 1.85 -13.43 20.58
C MET A 206 1.19 -14.01 21.84
N PRO A 207 0.77 -13.20 22.84
CA PRO A 207 0.13 -13.77 24.01
C PRO A 207 -1.14 -14.55 23.69
N ASP A 208 -1.96 -14.04 22.78
CA ASP A 208 -3.21 -14.67 22.37
C ASP A 208 -2.96 -15.87 21.44
N LEU A 209 -2.04 -15.76 20.48
CA LEU A 209 -1.64 -16.89 19.65
C LEU A 209 -1.15 -18.06 20.49
N LYS A 210 -0.27 -17.81 21.45
CA LYS A 210 0.26 -18.84 22.36
C LYS A 210 -0.83 -19.53 23.17
N LYS A 211 -1.81 -18.76 23.69
CA LYS A 211 -2.96 -19.33 24.41
C LYS A 211 -3.77 -20.27 23.51
N ILE A 212 -4.13 -19.80 22.31
CA ILE A 212 -4.90 -20.58 21.34
C ILE A 212 -4.16 -21.86 20.99
N LEU A 213 -2.91 -21.76 20.56
CA LEU A 213 -2.12 -22.91 20.14
C LEU A 213 -1.90 -23.92 21.28
N THR A 214 -1.67 -23.44 22.51
CA THR A 214 -1.48 -24.32 23.68
C THR A 214 -2.78 -25.07 24.02
N ARG A 215 -3.93 -24.38 24.02
CA ARG A 215 -5.23 -24.96 24.36
C ARG A 215 -5.73 -25.95 23.29
N THR A 216 -5.37 -25.72 22.02
CA THR A 216 -5.72 -26.62 20.91
C THR A 216 -4.71 -27.77 20.72
N GLY A 217 -3.65 -27.85 21.55
CA GLY A 217 -2.58 -28.84 21.39
C GLY A 217 -1.77 -28.66 20.11
N ASN A 218 -1.70 -27.44 19.59
CA ASN A 218 -0.96 -27.08 18.38
C ASN A 218 0.25 -26.18 18.66
N TYR A 219 0.78 -26.21 19.88
CA TYR A 219 1.98 -25.43 20.26
C TYR A 219 3.19 -26.35 20.48
N PRO A 220 4.37 -26.09 19.88
CA PRO A 220 4.59 -25.10 18.80
C PRO A 220 3.73 -25.41 17.58
N LEU A 221 3.40 -24.36 16.78
CA LEU A 221 2.55 -24.52 15.59
C LEU A 221 3.17 -25.55 14.63
N HIS A 222 2.37 -26.54 14.23
CA HIS A 222 2.83 -27.63 13.36
C HIS A 222 1.74 -28.16 12.40
N ARG A 223 0.55 -27.58 12.43
CA ARG A 223 -0.59 -27.92 11.55
C ARG A 223 -1.50 -26.73 11.35
N TYR A 224 -2.44 -26.82 10.43
CA TYR A 224 -3.47 -25.80 10.26
C TYR A 224 -4.23 -25.54 11.58
N ILE A 225 -4.69 -24.30 11.75
CA ILE A 225 -5.53 -23.90 12.89
C ILE A 225 -6.97 -24.12 12.49
N ASP A 226 -7.59 -25.21 12.96
CA ASP A 226 -8.93 -25.63 12.59
C ASP A 226 -10.00 -24.96 13.47
N LEU A 227 -11.12 -24.54 12.86
CA LEU A 227 -12.23 -23.93 13.58
C LEU A 227 -12.81 -24.88 14.64
N GLU A 228 -12.86 -26.19 14.37
CA GLU A 228 -13.31 -27.20 15.31
C GLU A 228 -12.51 -27.23 16.61
N ASP A 229 -11.21 -26.97 16.53
CA ASP A 229 -10.35 -26.91 17.71
C ASP A 229 -10.60 -25.62 18.50
N ILE A 230 -10.80 -24.51 17.79
CA ILE A 230 -11.11 -23.21 18.39
C ILE A 230 -12.47 -23.26 19.13
N GLU A 231 -13.48 -23.91 18.57
CA GLU A 231 -14.81 -24.05 19.17
C GLU A 231 -14.84 -24.87 20.46
N LYS A 232 -13.77 -25.65 20.73
CA LYS A 232 -13.65 -26.50 21.92
C LYS A 232 -12.91 -25.88 23.11
N ILE A 233 -12.29 -24.71 22.90
CA ILE A 233 -11.45 -24.07 23.92
C ILE A 233 -12.12 -22.84 24.53
N ASP A 234 -11.73 -22.50 25.75
CA ASP A 234 -12.12 -21.24 26.38
C ASP A 234 -11.33 -20.08 25.77
N LEU A 235 -12.03 -19.06 25.29
CA LEU A 235 -11.50 -17.85 24.69
C LEU A 235 -11.79 -16.59 25.54
N SER A 236 -12.27 -16.73 26.76
CA SER A 236 -12.70 -15.59 27.60
C SER A 236 -11.60 -14.58 27.92
N ASP A 237 -10.34 -15.01 27.88
CA ASP A 237 -9.13 -14.20 28.12
C ASP A 237 -8.31 -13.97 26.84
N VAL A 238 -8.88 -14.21 25.65
CA VAL A 238 -8.29 -13.95 24.33
C VAL A 238 -8.94 -12.71 23.76
N SER A 239 -8.14 -11.70 23.46
CA SER A 239 -8.63 -10.42 22.91
C SER A 239 -8.80 -10.47 21.40
N PHE A 240 -8.16 -11.42 20.72
CA PHE A 240 -8.20 -11.56 19.27
C PHE A 240 -9.58 -12.02 18.79
N PRO A 241 -10.21 -11.31 17.83
CA PRO A 241 -11.53 -11.66 17.32
C PRO A 241 -11.47 -12.87 16.39
N ILE A 242 -12.15 -13.95 16.74
CA ILE A 242 -12.27 -15.13 15.88
C ILE A 242 -13.21 -14.82 14.69
N LYS A 243 -12.70 -14.96 13.48
CA LYS A 243 -13.45 -14.76 12.22
C LYS A 243 -13.70 -16.15 11.57
N PRO A 244 -14.83 -16.85 11.83
CA PRO A 244 -15.05 -18.23 11.37
C PRO A 244 -14.80 -18.46 9.87
N ARG A 245 -15.11 -17.45 9.04
CA ARG A 245 -14.89 -17.50 7.58
C ARG A 245 -13.42 -17.64 7.15
N SER A 246 -12.48 -17.30 8.03
CA SER A 246 -11.04 -17.36 7.76
C SER A 246 -10.43 -18.73 8.06
N TYR A 247 -11.20 -19.67 8.65
CA TYR A 247 -10.70 -20.98 9.05
C TYR A 247 -10.94 -22.05 7.96
N PRO A 248 -9.96 -22.90 7.71
CA PRO A 248 -9.95 -23.84 6.60
C PRO A 248 -11.11 -24.83 6.53
N LYS A 249 -11.67 -25.22 7.66
CA LYS A 249 -12.61 -26.35 7.74
C LYS A 249 -13.85 -26.25 6.83
N ASN A 250 -14.34 -25.03 6.59
CA ASN A 250 -15.59 -24.83 5.85
C ASN A 250 -15.37 -24.65 4.34
N PHE A 251 -14.12 -24.68 3.89
CA PHE A 251 -13.77 -24.36 2.52
C PHE A 251 -12.80 -25.41 1.98
N ASN A 252 -13.25 -26.19 1.08
CA ASN A 252 -12.40 -27.07 0.28
C ASN A 252 -11.78 -26.27 -0.89
N LYS A 253 -11.19 -25.10 -0.57
CA LYS A 253 -10.64 -24.12 -1.50
C LYS A 253 -9.95 -22.98 -0.72
N MET A 254 -9.04 -22.26 -1.36
CA MET A 254 -8.51 -21.01 -0.84
C MET A 254 -9.52 -19.88 -1.01
N PRO A 255 -10.01 -19.23 0.05
CA PRO A 255 -10.83 -18.01 -0.08
C PRO A 255 -10.02 -16.86 -0.65
N SER A 256 -10.70 -15.87 -1.23
CA SER A 256 -10.03 -14.69 -1.77
C SER A 256 -9.24 -13.93 -0.69
N ASP A 257 -8.06 -13.49 -1.08
CA ASP A 257 -7.11 -12.76 -0.27
C ASP A 257 -6.32 -11.79 -1.14
N ASP A 258 -5.79 -10.68 -0.60
CA ASP A 258 -4.95 -9.77 -1.37
C ASP A 258 -3.62 -10.42 -1.76
N ASP A 259 -3.00 -11.20 -0.88
CA ASP A 259 -1.81 -12.02 -1.19
C ASP A 259 -1.96 -12.87 -2.44
N THR A 260 -3.14 -13.43 -2.67
CA THR A 260 -3.41 -14.31 -3.81
C THR A 260 -3.98 -13.57 -5.02
N ASN A 261 -4.75 -12.51 -4.79
CA ASN A 261 -5.26 -11.65 -5.85
C ASN A 261 -4.14 -10.96 -6.63
N TYR A 262 -3.06 -10.54 -5.94
CA TYR A 262 -1.95 -9.87 -6.60
C TYR A 262 -1.21 -10.73 -7.61
N MET A 263 -1.13 -12.05 -7.42
CA MET A 263 -0.60 -12.95 -8.45
C MET A 263 -1.44 -12.93 -9.73
N LEU A 264 -2.77 -12.90 -9.58
CA LEU A 264 -3.69 -12.82 -10.71
C LEU A 264 -3.66 -11.44 -11.39
N ILE A 265 -3.44 -10.37 -10.62
CA ILE A 265 -3.24 -9.01 -11.16
C ILE A 265 -1.97 -8.98 -12.02
N ALA A 266 -0.84 -9.46 -11.50
CA ALA A 266 0.42 -9.50 -12.24
C ALA A 266 0.30 -10.37 -13.51
N TYR A 267 -0.37 -11.53 -13.42
CA TYR A 267 -0.73 -12.32 -14.60
C TYR A 267 -1.52 -11.50 -15.63
N GLU A 268 -2.55 -10.75 -15.20
CA GLU A 268 -3.38 -9.96 -16.11
C GLU A 268 -2.60 -8.77 -16.72
N VAL A 269 -1.67 -8.15 -15.96
CA VAL A 269 -0.75 -7.13 -16.49
C VAL A 269 0.07 -7.70 -17.65
N LEU A 270 0.74 -8.83 -17.44
CA LEU A 270 1.57 -9.46 -18.46
C LEU A 270 0.77 -9.98 -19.65
N LYS A 271 -0.44 -10.46 -19.42
CA LYS A 271 -1.35 -10.91 -20.48
C LYS A 271 -1.78 -9.76 -21.38
N ARG A 272 -2.02 -8.55 -20.84
CA ARG A 272 -2.45 -7.38 -21.62
C ARG A 272 -1.29 -6.66 -22.28
N TYR A 273 -0.20 -6.47 -21.56
CA TYR A 273 0.88 -5.54 -21.95
C TYR A 273 2.22 -6.22 -22.24
N GLY A 274 2.33 -7.52 -21.97
CA GLY A 274 3.59 -8.25 -22.16
C GLY A 274 4.66 -7.87 -21.13
N ARG A 275 5.90 -8.26 -21.40
CA ARG A 275 7.02 -8.11 -20.43
C ARG A 275 7.50 -6.65 -20.28
N ASP A 276 7.26 -5.81 -21.30
CA ASP A 276 7.67 -4.40 -21.30
C ASP A 276 6.64 -3.46 -20.63
N PHE A 277 5.72 -4.02 -19.84
CA PHE A 277 4.70 -3.23 -19.15
C PHE A 277 5.32 -2.12 -18.30
N THR A 278 4.58 -1.04 -18.13
CA THR A 278 4.95 0.12 -17.33
C THR A 278 4.15 0.16 -16.02
N SER A 279 4.56 1.01 -15.06
CA SER A 279 3.79 1.27 -13.85
C SER A 279 2.38 1.80 -14.16
N SER A 280 2.21 2.54 -15.25
CA SER A 280 0.89 3.02 -15.70
C SER A 280 -0.01 1.88 -16.19
N ASP A 281 0.56 0.85 -16.80
CA ASP A 281 -0.19 -0.34 -17.23
C ASP A 281 -0.67 -1.15 -16.03
N VAL A 282 0.16 -1.25 -14.97
CA VAL A 282 -0.26 -1.85 -13.68
C VAL A 282 -1.43 -1.07 -13.08
N ALA A 283 -1.34 0.26 -13.05
CA ALA A 283 -2.41 1.13 -12.53
C ALA A 283 -3.71 0.95 -13.33
N GLU A 284 -3.65 0.82 -14.66
CA GLU A 284 -4.82 0.56 -15.50
C GLU A 284 -5.47 -0.80 -15.19
N VAL A 285 -4.67 -1.84 -14.96
CA VAL A 285 -5.21 -3.14 -14.53
C VAL A 285 -5.88 -3.03 -13.18
N TRP A 286 -5.30 -2.32 -12.21
CA TRP A 286 -5.93 -2.10 -10.90
C TRP A 286 -7.30 -1.44 -11.03
N LEU A 287 -7.38 -0.33 -11.77
CA LEU A 287 -8.61 0.44 -11.95
C LEU A 287 -9.70 -0.33 -12.72
N SER A 288 -9.29 -1.24 -13.63
CA SER A 288 -10.23 -1.96 -14.49
C SER A 288 -10.66 -3.33 -13.95
N THR A 289 -9.98 -3.88 -12.94
CA THR A 289 -10.21 -5.26 -12.49
C THR A 289 -10.71 -5.41 -11.07
N GLN A 290 -10.44 -4.43 -10.19
CA GLN A 290 -10.86 -4.50 -8.80
C GLN A 290 -11.42 -3.18 -8.28
N THR A 291 -12.19 -3.26 -7.20
CA THR A 291 -12.69 -2.08 -6.48
C THR A 291 -11.69 -1.65 -5.41
N LYS A 292 -11.76 -0.40 -4.95
CA LYS A 292 -10.90 0.13 -3.88
C LYS A 292 -10.93 -0.69 -2.59
N TYR A 293 -12.01 -1.42 -2.34
CA TYR A 293 -12.18 -2.22 -1.11
C TYR A 293 -11.39 -3.52 -1.11
N ALA A 294 -10.86 -3.93 -2.25
CA ALA A 294 -9.95 -5.07 -2.35
C ALA A 294 -8.49 -4.69 -2.03
N TYR A 295 -8.20 -3.40 -1.93
CA TYR A 295 -6.87 -2.88 -1.62
C TYR A 295 -6.81 -2.39 -0.17
N CYS A 296 -5.66 -2.61 0.48
CA CYS A 296 -5.40 -2.19 1.85
C CYS A 296 -4.35 -1.07 1.86
N THR A 297 -4.18 -0.39 2.97
CA THR A 297 -3.06 0.51 3.31
C THR A 297 -2.53 1.36 2.14
N ALA A 298 -1.26 1.19 1.76
CA ALA A 298 -0.58 1.96 0.71
C ALA A 298 -1.27 1.85 -0.65
N GLU A 299 -1.75 0.66 -1.00
CA GLU A 299 -2.43 0.39 -2.25
C GLU A 299 -3.79 1.10 -2.33
N ARG A 300 -4.53 1.14 -1.23
CA ARG A 300 -5.81 1.88 -1.21
C ARG A 300 -5.59 3.37 -1.36
N VAL A 301 -4.56 3.93 -0.70
CA VAL A 301 -4.18 5.34 -0.90
C VAL A 301 -3.80 5.58 -2.36
N ALA A 302 -2.95 4.74 -2.93
CA ALA A 302 -2.54 4.85 -4.33
C ALA A 302 -3.74 4.73 -5.29
N TYR A 303 -4.65 3.79 -5.06
CA TYR A 303 -5.88 3.65 -5.84
C TYR A 303 -6.73 4.93 -5.85
N ILE A 304 -6.88 5.58 -4.69
CA ILE A 304 -7.59 6.86 -4.58
C ILE A 304 -6.83 7.97 -5.31
N ASN A 305 -5.50 7.99 -5.20
CA ASN A 305 -4.67 8.94 -5.92
C ASN A 305 -4.81 8.78 -7.43
N LEU A 306 -4.80 7.54 -7.95
CA LEU A 306 -5.04 7.24 -9.36
C LEU A 306 -6.41 7.74 -9.84
N ILE A 307 -7.49 7.53 -9.06
CA ILE A 307 -8.83 8.05 -9.38
C ILE A 307 -8.83 9.58 -9.41
N ASN A 308 -8.03 10.22 -8.57
CA ASN A 308 -7.90 11.68 -8.52
C ASN A 308 -6.94 12.25 -9.58
N GLY A 309 -6.40 11.41 -10.47
CA GLY A 309 -5.59 11.83 -11.62
C GLY A 309 -4.08 11.87 -11.35
N TYR A 310 -3.60 11.44 -10.20
CA TYR A 310 -2.17 11.20 -9.98
C TYR A 310 -1.74 9.95 -10.74
N VAL A 311 -0.55 9.97 -11.32
CA VAL A 311 0.02 8.83 -12.05
C VAL A 311 1.23 8.28 -11.29
N PRO A 312 1.66 7.03 -11.51
CA PRO A 312 2.91 6.55 -10.93
C PRO A 312 4.12 7.39 -11.39
N PRO A 313 5.05 7.75 -10.49
CA PRO A 313 5.15 7.33 -9.08
C PRO A 313 4.35 8.17 -8.08
N GLU A 314 3.82 9.33 -8.46
CA GLU A 314 3.13 10.25 -7.55
C GLU A 314 1.91 9.60 -6.87
N SER A 315 1.28 8.62 -7.51
CA SER A 315 0.20 7.85 -6.90
C SER A 315 0.64 7.12 -5.63
N GLY A 316 1.88 6.65 -5.57
CA GLY A 316 2.46 5.97 -4.42
C GLY A 316 3.03 6.91 -3.35
N GLU A 317 3.34 8.15 -3.73
CA GLU A 317 4.01 9.13 -2.88
C GLU A 317 3.04 10.10 -2.19
N TYR A 318 2.02 10.58 -2.94
CA TYR A 318 1.15 11.65 -2.47
C TYR A 318 0.28 11.22 -1.29
N LYS A 319 0.51 11.83 -0.12
CA LYS A 319 -0.23 11.60 1.13
C LYS A 319 -0.35 10.13 1.52
N ASN A 320 0.65 9.33 1.21
CA ASN A 320 0.68 7.90 1.48
C ASN A 320 1.53 7.59 2.71
N ALA A 321 0.91 7.60 3.88
CA ALA A 321 1.56 7.30 5.16
C ALA A 321 2.09 5.85 5.24
N TYR A 322 1.60 4.95 4.40
CA TYR A 322 1.88 3.51 4.38
C TYR A 322 2.91 3.10 3.32
N ARG A 323 3.60 4.05 2.70
CA ARG A 323 4.44 3.87 1.50
C ARG A 323 5.64 2.92 1.64
N GLU A 324 5.99 2.49 2.84
CA GLU A 324 7.01 1.46 3.11
C GLU A 324 6.42 0.21 3.80
N TRP A 325 5.10 0.03 3.76
CA TRP A 325 4.46 -1.17 4.28
C TRP A 325 4.57 -2.34 3.32
N ILE A 326 4.20 -3.55 3.78
CA ILE A 326 4.47 -4.83 3.14
C ILE A 326 3.80 -5.03 1.76
N GLY A 327 2.80 -4.23 1.42
CA GLY A 327 1.92 -4.51 0.28
C GLY A 327 2.60 -4.67 -1.08
N ALA A 328 3.74 -4.00 -1.35
CA ALA A 328 4.50 -4.27 -2.57
C ALA A 328 5.30 -5.58 -2.47
N GLN A 329 5.85 -5.91 -1.30
CA GLN A 329 6.59 -7.14 -1.08
C GLN A 329 5.75 -8.38 -1.37
N ILE A 330 4.48 -8.38 -1.00
CA ILE A 330 3.58 -9.53 -1.14
C ILE A 330 3.02 -9.75 -2.55
N ARG A 331 3.24 -8.84 -3.49
CA ARG A 331 2.66 -8.94 -4.85
C ARG A 331 3.66 -9.18 -5.97
N SER A 332 4.91 -9.43 -5.63
CA SER A 332 6.02 -9.55 -6.57
C SER A 332 6.30 -10.96 -7.08
N ASP A 333 5.68 -11.97 -6.48
CA ASP A 333 5.97 -13.39 -6.73
C ASP A 333 5.86 -13.80 -8.18
N PHE A 334 4.82 -13.33 -8.87
CA PHE A 334 4.58 -13.69 -10.27
C PHE A 334 5.74 -13.25 -11.17
N TYR A 335 6.38 -12.11 -10.87
CA TYR A 335 7.55 -11.64 -11.61
C TYR A 335 8.77 -12.55 -11.38
N GLY A 336 8.91 -13.13 -10.19
CA GLY A 336 9.89 -14.18 -9.92
C GLY A 336 9.56 -15.47 -10.67
N TYR A 337 8.29 -15.91 -10.69
CA TYR A 337 7.89 -17.15 -11.36
C TYR A 337 8.19 -17.17 -12.85
N ILE A 338 8.06 -16.05 -13.53
CA ILE A 338 8.26 -15.98 -14.99
C ILE A 338 9.71 -15.69 -15.43
N ASN A 339 10.64 -15.55 -14.47
CA ASN A 339 12.07 -15.27 -14.72
C ASN A 339 12.98 -16.28 -14.03
N PRO A 340 12.87 -17.61 -14.32
CA PRO A 340 13.73 -18.63 -13.72
C PRO A 340 15.20 -18.35 -13.94
N GLY A 341 15.98 -18.19 -12.85
CA GLY A 341 17.43 -17.93 -12.90
C GLY A 341 17.81 -16.53 -13.38
N ASP A 342 16.86 -15.61 -13.52
CA ASP A 342 17.10 -14.21 -13.89
C ASP A 342 16.56 -13.25 -12.80
N PRO A 343 17.29 -13.12 -11.68
CA PRO A 343 16.88 -12.29 -10.56
C PRO A 343 16.88 -10.79 -10.91
N GLU A 344 17.68 -10.35 -11.86
CA GLU A 344 17.74 -8.95 -12.28
C GLU A 344 16.46 -8.53 -12.99
N THR A 345 16.03 -9.27 -14.00
CA THR A 345 14.77 -9.01 -14.71
C THR A 345 13.56 -9.15 -13.79
N ALA A 346 13.56 -10.14 -12.88
CA ALA A 346 12.50 -10.30 -11.90
C ALA A 346 12.39 -9.08 -10.98
N ALA A 347 13.50 -8.57 -10.46
CA ALA A 347 13.56 -7.39 -9.62
C ALA A 347 13.13 -6.12 -10.38
N GLU A 348 13.51 -5.96 -11.64
CA GLU A 348 13.08 -4.82 -12.47
C GLU A 348 11.57 -4.81 -12.71
N MET A 349 10.98 -5.95 -13.02
CA MET A 349 9.53 -6.06 -13.18
C MET A 349 8.81 -5.74 -11.87
N ALA A 350 9.30 -6.26 -10.74
CA ALA A 350 8.77 -5.97 -9.42
C ALA A 350 8.91 -4.49 -9.05
N TYR A 351 10.00 -3.82 -9.43
CA TYR A 351 10.17 -2.38 -9.28
C TYR A 351 9.08 -1.59 -10.03
N ARG A 352 8.81 -1.94 -11.30
CA ARG A 352 7.79 -1.27 -12.10
C ARG A 352 6.40 -1.39 -11.51
N ASP A 353 6.09 -2.52 -10.89
CA ASP A 353 4.83 -2.72 -10.17
C ASP A 353 4.82 -1.95 -8.84
N ALA A 354 5.85 -2.09 -8.02
CA ALA A 354 5.90 -1.57 -6.66
C ALA A 354 5.71 -0.06 -6.58
N ARG A 355 6.30 0.69 -7.52
CA ARG A 355 6.25 2.15 -7.51
C ARG A 355 4.88 2.76 -7.82
N VAL A 356 3.88 1.96 -8.15
CA VAL A 356 2.49 2.42 -8.25
C VAL A 356 1.98 2.91 -6.89
N SER A 357 2.46 2.29 -5.80
CA SER A 357 1.95 2.52 -4.44
C SER A 357 3.01 2.68 -3.35
N HIS A 358 4.28 2.39 -3.63
CA HIS A 358 5.33 2.35 -2.62
C HIS A 358 6.58 3.15 -3.02
N VAL A 359 7.43 3.39 -2.01
CA VAL A 359 8.72 4.04 -2.15
C VAL A 359 9.78 3.28 -1.36
N LYS A 360 11.06 3.56 -1.62
CA LYS A 360 12.22 3.10 -0.84
C LYS A 360 12.12 1.62 -0.44
N ASN A 361 12.14 1.30 0.88
CA ASN A 361 12.13 -0.09 1.35
C ASN A 361 10.87 -0.86 0.97
N GLY A 362 9.73 -0.20 0.72
CA GLY A 362 8.55 -0.84 0.14
C GLY A 362 8.83 -1.37 -1.28
N ILE A 363 9.49 -0.57 -2.12
CA ILE A 363 9.97 -1.02 -3.45
C ILE A 363 11.02 -2.12 -3.31
N TYR A 364 12.00 -1.93 -2.43
CA TYR A 364 13.10 -2.88 -2.27
C TYR A 364 12.63 -4.24 -1.77
N GLY A 365 11.63 -4.31 -0.88
CA GLY A 365 11.01 -5.56 -0.45
C GLY A 365 10.42 -6.35 -1.61
N SER A 366 9.75 -5.67 -2.54
CA SER A 366 9.22 -6.26 -3.76
C SER A 366 10.33 -6.83 -4.67
N MET A 367 11.37 -6.03 -4.92
CA MET A 367 12.52 -6.43 -5.74
C MET A 367 13.25 -7.64 -5.12
N TRP A 368 13.44 -7.62 -3.79
CA TRP A 368 14.09 -8.69 -3.04
C TRP A 368 13.33 -10.03 -3.15
N VAL A 369 12.00 -10.02 -2.98
CA VAL A 369 11.19 -11.24 -3.06
C VAL A 369 11.17 -11.79 -4.48
N ALA A 370 10.97 -10.95 -5.51
CA ALA A 370 10.96 -11.40 -6.89
C ALA A 370 12.29 -12.05 -7.29
N ALA A 371 13.42 -11.44 -6.88
CA ALA A 371 14.75 -11.97 -7.14
C ALA A 371 15.02 -13.30 -6.38
N MET A 372 14.57 -13.41 -5.12
CA MET A 372 14.65 -14.68 -4.37
C MET A 372 13.91 -15.81 -5.09
N ILE A 373 12.71 -15.54 -5.59
CA ILE A 373 11.92 -16.56 -6.28
C ILE A 373 12.56 -16.95 -7.62
N ALA A 374 13.11 -16.00 -8.36
CA ALA A 374 13.84 -16.30 -9.58
C ALA A 374 15.05 -17.20 -9.32
N GLU A 375 15.80 -16.95 -8.24
CA GLU A 375 16.95 -17.78 -7.83
C GLU A 375 16.51 -19.15 -7.31
N ALA A 376 15.33 -19.27 -6.68
CA ALA A 376 14.81 -20.54 -6.17
C ALA A 376 14.55 -21.59 -7.28
N TYR A 377 14.52 -21.19 -8.55
CA TYR A 377 14.48 -22.14 -9.66
C TYR A 377 15.79 -22.89 -9.87
N VAL A 378 16.92 -22.30 -9.49
CA VAL A 378 18.25 -22.84 -9.80
C VAL A 378 18.94 -23.45 -8.59
N THR A 379 18.46 -23.18 -7.38
CA THR A 379 19.04 -23.71 -6.14
C THR A 379 18.01 -23.90 -5.05
N ASP A 380 18.30 -24.79 -4.10
CA ASP A 380 17.57 -24.94 -2.84
C ASP A 380 18.40 -24.43 -1.63
N ASP A 381 19.55 -23.80 -1.88
CA ASP A 381 20.33 -23.13 -0.84
C ASP A 381 19.63 -21.83 -0.43
N VAL A 382 18.90 -21.90 0.66
CA VAL A 382 18.10 -20.79 1.20
C VAL A 382 18.94 -19.54 1.44
N LYS A 383 20.16 -19.68 1.97
CA LYS A 383 21.03 -18.54 2.21
C LYS A 383 21.42 -17.86 0.92
N ARG A 384 21.77 -18.65 -0.10
CA ARG A 384 22.09 -18.15 -1.44
C ARG A 384 20.88 -17.41 -2.04
N ILE A 385 19.68 -17.97 -1.94
CA ILE A 385 18.43 -17.36 -2.40
C ILE A 385 18.26 -15.96 -1.78
N ILE A 386 18.41 -15.84 -0.45
CA ILE A 386 18.28 -14.58 0.27
C ILE A 386 19.32 -13.55 -0.17
N LEU A 387 20.58 -13.98 -0.33
CA LEU A 387 21.69 -13.12 -0.76
C LEU A 387 21.51 -12.64 -2.20
N THR A 388 21.00 -13.49 -3.09
CA THR A 388 20.63 -13.08 -4.46
C THR A 388 19.56 -11.99 -4.45
N GLY A 389 18.56 -12.12 -3.59
CA GLY A 389 17.59 -11.04 -3.41
C GLY A 389 18.23 -9.74 -2.93
N LEU A 390 19.13 -9.81 -1.93
CA LEU A 390 19.86 -8.64 -1.41
C LEU A 390 20.73 -7.95 -2.45
N SER A 391 21.32 -8.70 -3.39
CA SER A 391 22.15 -8.15 -4.47
C SER A 391 21.37 -7.24 -5.44
N GLN A 392 20.04 -7.24 -5.41
CA GLN A 392 19.18 -6.44 -6.29
C GLN A 392 18.71 -5.13 -5.64
N ILE A 393 19.00 -4.89 -4.37
CA ILE A 393 18.54 -3.71 -3.63
C ILE A 393 19.73 -2.91 -3.09
N PRO A 394 19.57 -1.60 -2.73
CA PRO A 394 20.68 -0.81 -2.23
C PRO A 394 21.29 -1.40 -0.96
N SER A 395 22.59 -1.69 -0.98
CA SER A 395 23.34 -2.14 0.20
C SER A 395 23.37 -1.10 1.33
N THR A 396 23.06 0.16 0.99
CA THR A 396 22.96 1.29 1.91
C THR A 396 21.59 1.43 2.55
N SER A 397 20.61 0.53 2.27
CA SER A 397 19.23 0.64 2.77
C SER A 397 19.05 0.02 4.15
N ARG A 398 18.00 0.48 4.84
CA ARG A 398 17.54 -0.11 6.12
C ARG A 398 17.18 -1.58 5.95
N LEU A 399 16.49 -1.94 4.87
CA LEU A 399 16.08 -3.31 4.58
C LEU A 399 17.28 -4.25 4.41
N HIS A 400 18.26 -3.85 3.60
CA HIS A 400 19.47 -4.64 3.39
C HIS A 400 20.20 -4.90 4.71
N LYS A 401 20.37 -3.87 5.53
CA LYS A 401 21.02 -3.99 6.85
C LYS A 401 20.24 -4.91 7.78
N ALA A 402 18.92 -4.82 7.81
CA ALA A 402 18.08 -5.62 8.67
C ALA A 402 18.17 -7.12 8.32
N ILE A 403 18.02 -7.46 7.03
CA ILE A 403 18.13 -8.84 6.54
C ILE A 403 19.53 -9.39 6.78
N SER A 404 20.59 -8.61 6.50
CA SER A 404 21.98 -9.00 6.78
C SER A 404 22.21 -9.32 8.25
N GLY A 405 21.59 -8.58 9.17
CA GLY A 405 21.64 -8.85 10.60
C GLY A 405 21.03 -10.20 11.00
N ILE A 406 19.95 -10.62 10.33
CA ILE A 406 19.35 -11.95 10.55
C ILE A 406 20.29 -13.07 10.03
N ILE A 407 20.92 -12.87 8.87
CA ILE A 407 21.89 -13.82 8.32
C ILE A 407 23.08 -13.95 9.28
N GLU A 408 23.61 -12.84 9.79
CA GLU A 408 24.70 -12.86 10.77
C GLU A 408 24.33 -13.61 12.07
N ASN A 409 23.12 -13.40 12.58
CA ASN A 409 22.64 -14.13 13.76
C ASN A 409 22.59 -15.65 13.50
N TYR A 410 22.10 -16.05 12.34
CA TYR A 410 22.10 -17.46 11.93
C TYR A 410 23.51 -18.04 11.84
N GLU A 411 24.46 -17.34 11.21
CA GLU A 411 25.87 -17.76 11.09
C GLU A 411 26.59 -17.86 12.43
N LYS A 412 26.23 -16.99 13.39
CA LYS A 412 26.75 -17.02 14.77
C LYS A 412 26.13 -18.12 15.62
N GLY A 413 25.17 -18.89 15.09
CA GLY A 413 24.49 -19.97 15.79
C GLY A 413 23.49 -19.48 16.85
N VAL A 414 22.97 -18.25 16.70
CA VAL A 414 21.84 -17.76 17.53
C VAL A 414 20.63 -18.66 17.28
N SER A 415 19.90 -19.05 18.32
CA SER A 415 18.70 -19.90 18.13
C SER A 415 17.56 -19.14 17.42
N ALA A 416 16.68 -19.90 16.77
CA ALA A 416 15.49 -19.32 16.12
C ALA A 416 14.63 -18.50 17.09
N GLU A 417 14.41 -19.03 18.30
CA GLU A 417 13.63 -18.37 19.34
C GLU A 417 14.26 -17.04 19.75
N SER A 418 15.60 -17.03 19.93
CA SER A 418 16.34 -15.80 20.29
C SER A 418 16.33 -14.78 19.16
N CYS A 419 16.46 -15.23 17.91
CA CYS A 419 16.39 -14.36 16.74
C CYS A 419 15.01 -13.71 16.59
N ILE A 420 13.92 -14.48 16.69
CA ILE A 420 12.55 -13.96 16.63
C ILE A 420 12.27 -13.03 17.82
N ALA A 421 12.75 -13.36 19.02
CA ALA A 421 12.60 -12.51 20.20
C ALA A 421 13.31 -11.16 20.03
N ASP A 422 14.49 -11.14 19.38
CA ASP A 422 15.20 -9.91 19.07
C ASP A 422 14.43 -9.05 18.06
N ILE A 423 13.89 -9.64 16.98
CA ILE A 423 13.01 -8.95 16.02
C ILE A 423 11.85 -8.28 16.77
N ARG A 424 11.16 -9.00 17.64
CA ARG A 424 10.03 -8.52 18.43
C ARG A 424 10.41 -7.45 19.46
N THR A 425 11.66 -7.38 19.88
CA THR A 425 12.17 -6.33 20.77
C THR A 425 12.42 -5.02 20.00
N ARG A 426 12.89 -5.12 18.76
CA ARG A 426 13.13 -3.96 17.89
C ARG A 426 11.85 -3.42 17.26
N TRP A 427 10.91 -4.31 16.94
CA TRP A 427 9.61 -4.02 16.36
C TRP A 427 8.50 -4.38 17.35
N ASN A 428 7.59 -3.46 17.57
CA ASN A 428 6.49 -3.67 18.51
C ASN A 428 5.21 -4.09 17.77
N GLU A 429 4.80 -5.35 17.91
CA GLU A 429 3.56 -5.86 17.29
C GLU A 429 2.27 -5.13 17.75
N GLU A 430 2.33 -4.43 18.91
CA GLU A 430 1.21 -3.59 19.38
C GLU A 430 1.17 -2.22 18.70
N SER A 431 2.26 -1.82 18.04
CA SER A 431 2.33 -0.58 17.26
C SER A 431 1.45 -0.70 16.01
N GLY A 432 0.63 0.29 15.78
CA GLY A 432 -0.16 0.40 14.56
C GLY A 432 0.68 0.54 13.29
N TYR A 433 1.97 0.80 13.42
CA TYR A 433 2.94 0.96 12.34
C TYR A 433 3.80 -0.29 12.12
N ASP A 434 4.39 -0.82 13.19
CA ASP A 434 5.47 -1.82 13.11
C ASP A 434 5.00 -3.20 12.60
N TRP A 435 3.75 -3.56 12.85
CA TRP A 435 3.22 -4.90 12.54
C TRP A 435 3.15 -5.22 11.04
N CYS A 436 3.00 -4.22 10.20
CA CYS A 436 2.81 -4.36 8.75
C CYS A 436 3.94 -3.70 7.94
N HIS A 437 5.00 -3.20 8.59
CA HIS A 437 6.13 -2.58 7.90
C HIS A 437 6.93 -3.62 7.10
N THR A 438 7.39 -3.26 5.89
CA THR A 438 8.18 -4.15 5.02
C THR A 438 9.36 -4.76 5.76
N ILE A 439 10.14 -3.96 6.52
CA ILE A 439 11.39 -4.43 7.14
C ILE A 439 11.13 -5.46 8.23
N SER A 440 10.19 -5.20 9.16
CA SER A 440 9.88 -6.14 10.25
C SER A 440 9.44 -7.51 9.72
N ASN A 441 8.64 -7.51 8.67
CA ASN A 441 8.14 -8.72 8.04
C ASN A 441 9.21 -9.42 7.17
N ALA A 442 10.08 -8.69 6.49
CA ALA A 442 11.20 -9.27 5.77
C ALA A 442 12.21 -9.97 6.71
N GLU A 443 12.44 -9.44 7.91
CA GLU A 443 13.25 -10.11 8.94
C GLU A 443 12.62 -11.44 9.38
N ILE A 444 11.29 -11.49 9.55
CA ILE A 444 10.56 -12.72 9.90
C ILE A 444 10.65 -13.74 8.76
N VAL A 445 10.42 -13.31 7.52
CA VAL A 445 10.53 -14.16 6.33
C VAL A 445 11.94 -14.75 6.24
N THR A 446 12.98 -13.92 6.42
CA THR A 446 14.38 -14.34 6.41
C THR A 446 14.68 -15.38 7.52
N ALA A 447 14.22 -15.12 8.74
CA ALA A 447 14.40 -16.05 9.85
C ALA A 447 13.67 -17.38 9.59
N ALA A 448 12.42 -17.35 9.13
CA ALA A 448 11.65 -18.55 8.85
C ALA A 448 12.26 -19.42 7.73
N LEU A 449 12.82 -18.80 6.71
CA LEU A 449 13.54 -19.49 5.65
C LEU A 449 14.84 -20.13 6.16
N LEU A 450 15.69 -19.39 6.90
CA LEU A 450 16.98 -19.88 7.36
C LEU A 450 16.86 -20.98 8.41
N TYR A 451 16.00 -20.78 9.42
CA TYR A 451 15.85 -21.73 10.55
C TYR A 451 14.84 -22.84 10.26
N GLY A 452 14.16 -22.80 9.14
CA GLY A 452 13.21 -23.82 8.69
C GLY A 452 13.85 -25.11 8.18
N ASP A 453 15.17 -25.14 7.97
CA ASP A 453 15.95 -26.31 7.51
C ASP A 453 15.43 -26.90 6.18
N LYS A 454 14.92 -26.06 5.27
CA LYS A 454 14.26 -26.45 4.01
C LYS A 454 12.98 -27.29 4.20
N ASP A 455 12.49 -27.48 5.43
CA ASP A 455 11.21 -28.11 5.68
C ASP A 455 10.09 -27.11 5.47
N TYR A 456 9.20 -27.39 4.50
CA TYR A 456 8.10 -26.51 4.12
C TYR A 456 7.17 -26.21 5.31
N GLY A 457 6.74 -27.25 6.03
CA GLY A 457 5.82 -27.12 7.16
C GLY A 457 6.43 -26.35 8.32
N LYS A 458 7.68 -26.67 8.67
CA LYS A 458 8.43 -25.98 9.73
C LYS A 458 8.60 -24.49 9.40
N SER A 459 8.95 -24.15 8.16
CA SER A 459 9.20 -22.77 7.75
C SER A 459 7.93 -21.92 7.80
N ILE A 460 6.82 -22.38 7.21
CA ILE A 460 5.55 -21.63 7.23
C ILE A 460 4.99 -21.51 8.66
N CYS A 461 5.10 -22.58 9.47
CA CYS A 461 4.66 -22.53 10.86
C CYS A 461 5.50 -21.57 11.72
N MET A 462 6.80 -21.44 11.44
CA MET A 462 7.68 -20.48 12.10
C MET A 462 7.29 -19.04 11.76
N ALA A 463 6.96 -18.75 10.52
CA ALA A 463 6.51 -17.43 10.09
C ALA A 463 5.22 -17.00 10.82
N VAL A 464 4.19 -17.87 10.88
CA VAL A 464 2.98 -17.61 11.70
C VAL A 464 3.31 -17.48 13.18
N GLY A 465 4.18 -18.35 13.69
CA GLY A 465 4.59 -18.34 15.11
C GLY A 465 5.28 -17.06 15.56
N ALA A 466 5.81 -16.27 14.63
CA ALA A 466 6.40 -14.95 14.91
C ALA A 466 5.35 -13.83 15.05
N CYS A 467 4.09 -14.05 14.66
CA CYS A 467 3.03 -13.03 14.58
C CYS A 467 3.32 -11.98 13.49
N PHE A 468 2.96 -10.71 13.74
CA PHE A 468 3.00 -9.63 12.75
C PHE A 468 2.00 -9.89 11.61
N ASP A 469 2.43 -9.81 10.36
CA ASP A 469 1.58 -10.06 9.19
C ASP A 469 1.67 -11.55 8.78
N THR A 470 0.86 -12.36 9.42
CA THR A 470 1.03 -13.82 9.43
C THR A 470 0.75 -14.50 8.09
N ASP A 471 -0.28 -14.07 7.36
CA ASP A 471 -0.63 -14.59 6.03
C ASP A 471 0.37 -14.16 4.97
N CYS A 472 0.74 -12.88 4.96
CA CYS A 472 1.73 -12.31 4.05
C CYS A 472 3.11 -12.98 4.22
N ASN A 473 3.58 -13.12 5.47
CA ASN A 473 4.86 -13.75 5.75
C ASN A 473 4.87 -15.22 5.34
N CYS A 474 3.81 -15.95 5.69
CA CYS A 474 3.67 -17.36 5.31
C CYS A 474 3.54 -17.56 3.82
N ALA A 475 2.81 -16.70 3.13
CA ALA A 475 2.68 -16.72 1.68
C ALA A 475 4.06 -16.57 1.02
N THR A 476 4.85 -15.58 1.45
CA THR A 476 6.18 -15.33 0.90
C THR A 476 7.15 -16.48 1.18
N VAL A 477 7.21 -16.98 2.43
CA VAL A 477 8.04 -18.15 2.80
C VAL A 477 7.62 -19.37 1.99
N GLY A 478 6.31 -19.62 1.91
CA GLY A 478 5.77 -20.75 1.14
C GLY A 478 6.06 -20.66 -0.35
N SER A 479 6.01 -19.45 -0.93
CA SER A 479 6.30 -19.19 -2.32
C SER A 479 7.77 -19.47 -2.68
N VAL A 480 8.70 -18.88 -1.93
CA VAL A 480 10.15 -19.05 -2.13
C VAL A 480 10.55 -20.52 -1.96
N LEU A 481 10.18 -21.12 -0.82
CA LEU A 481 10.57 -22.50 -0.52
C LEU A 481 9.84 -23.49 -1.43
N GLY A 482 8.55 -23.27 -1.72
CA GLY A 482 7.80 -24.10 -2.65
C GLY A 482 8.39 -24.12 -4.06
N THR A 483 8.88 -22.97 -4.56
CA THR A 483 9.60 -22.88 -5.83
C THR A 483 10.93 -23.65 -5.75
N ALA A 484 11.67 -23.49 -4.66
CA ALA A 484 12.97 -24.13 -4.48
C ALA A 484 12.88 -25.67 -4.49
N ILE A 485 11.93 -26.24 -3.74
CA ILE A 485 11.80 -27.70 -3.57
C ILE A 485 10.87 -28.37 -4.59
N GLY A 486 10.00 -27.62 -5.27
CA GLY A 486 9.00 -28.12 -6.20
C GLY A 486 7.71 -28.60 -5.52
N TYR A 487 6.62 -28.68 -6.31
CA TYR A 487 5.28 -29.08 -5.85
C TYR A 487 5.27 -30.49 -5.25
N ASN A 488 5.99 -31.43 -5.88
CA ASN A 488 5.99 -32.83 -5.45
C ASN A 488 6.61 -33.00 -4.06
N ALA A 489 7.54 -32.14 -3.66
CA ALA A 489 8.17 -32.17 -2.34
C ALA A 489 7.33 -31.49 -1.23
N ILE A 490 6.36 -30.65 -1.58
CA ILE A 490 5.42 -30.10 -0.59
C ILE A 490 4.53 -31.23 -0.06
N PRO A 491 4.46 -31.48 1.28
CA PRO A 491 3.63 -32.54 1.81
C PRO A 491 2.13 -32.39 1.45
N SER A 492 1.47 -33.49 1.10
CA SER A 492 0.05 -33.51 0.71
C SER A 492 -0.86 -32.91 1.78
N TYR A 493 -0.52 -33.07 3.06
CA TYR A 493 -1.24 -32.46 4.16
C TYR A 493 -1.53 -30.97 3.97
N TRP A 494 -0.56 -30.21 3.43
CA TRP A 494 -0.72 -28.77 3.19
C TRP A 494 -1.54 -28.51 1.91
N LYS A 495 -1.31 -29.27 0.85
CA LYS A 495 -1.92 -29.07 -0.48
C LYS A 495 -3.38 -29.50 -0.57
N ASP A 496 -3.74 -30.61 0.09
CA ASP A 496 -5.05 -31.24 -0.11
C ASP A 496 -6.22 -30.35 0.35
N ARG A 497 -5.96 -29.42 1.28
CA ARG A 497 -6.99 -28.52 1.82
C ARG A 497 -7.44 -27.42 0.87
N VAL A 498 -6.65 -27.06 -0.12
CA VAL A 498 -7.02 -26.02 -1.11
C VAL A 498 -7.72 -26.59 -2.33
N ASN A 499 -7.70 -27.93 -2.50
CA ASN A 499 -8.44 -28.67 -3.54
C ASN A 499 -8.33 -28.01 -4.93
N ASP A 500 -7.12 -27.64 -5.33
CA ASP A 500 -6.81 -26.97 -6.61
C ASP A 500 -7.71 -25.76 -6.93
N THR A 501 -8.24 -25.08 -5.92
CA THR A 501 -9.21 -24.00 -6.11
C THR A 501 -8.83 -22.76 -5.36
N LEU A 502 -8.69 -21.65 -6.09
CA LEU A 502 -8.45 -20.31 -5.57
C LEU A 502 -9.63 -19.39 -5.91
N GLU A 503 -10.25 -18.79 -4.89
CA GLU A 503 -11.23 -17.71 -5.09
C GLU A 503 -10.53 -16.37 -5.27
N SER A 504 -11.10 -15.50 -6.10
CA SER A 504 -10.58 -14.18 -6.37
C SER A 504 -11.69 -13.13 -6.44
N THR A 505 -11.36 -11.90 -6.06
CA THR A 505 -12.24 -10.73 -6.27
C THR A 505 -11.96 -10.02 -7.59
N LEU A 506 -11.02 -10.52 -8.40
CA LEU A 506 -10.69 -9.95 -9.70
C LEU A 506 -11.83 -10.16 -10.71
N ALA A 507 -12.23 -9.11 -11.39
CA ALA A 507 -13.23 -9.19 -12.45
C ALA A 507 -12.78 -10.18 -13.54
N GLY A 508 -13.64 -11.15 -13.82
CA GLY A 508 -13.38 -12.21 -14.81
C GLY A 508 -12.65 -13.45 -14.29
N TYR A 509 -12.17 -13.46 -13.03
CA TYR A 509 -11.46 -14.61 -12.45
C TYR A 509 -12.29 -15.40 -11.44
N GLY A 510 -13.05 -14.78 -10.56
CA GLY A 510 -13.99 -15.40 -9.61
C GLY A 510 -13.42 -16.60 -8.85
N SER A 511 -13.29 -17.74 -9.53
CA SER A 511 -12.67 -18.97 -9.02
C SER A 511 -11.81 -19.59 -10.12
N VAL A 512 -10.56 -19.93 -9.80
CA VAL A 512 -9.58 -20.49 -10.76
C VAL A 512 -8.95 -21.76 -10.23
N SER A 513 -8.53 -22.66 -11.13
CA SER A 513 -7.66 -23.80 -10.81
C SER A 513 -6.23 -23.30 -10.62
N ILE A 514 -5.59 -23.70 -9.53
CA ILE A 514 -4.21 -23.37 -9.23
C ILE A 514 -3.26 -24.04 -10.24
N CYS A 515 -3.55 -25.29 -10.61
CA CYS A 515 -2.81 -26.02 -11.64
C CYS A 515 -2.88 -25.31 -13.00
N ASP A 516 -4.07 -24.86 -13.40
CA ASP A 516 -4.26 -24.13 -14.67
C ASP A 516 -3.49 -22.80 -14.67
N MET A 517 -3.46 -22.08 -13.54
CA MET A 517 -2.66 -20.87 -13.42
C MET A 517 -1.16 -21.14 -13.47
N ALA A 518 -0.68 -22.24 -12.91
CA ALA A 518 0.70 -22.66 -13.01
C ALA A 518 1.10 -23.01 -14.46
N GLU A 519 0.23 -23.72 -15.19
CA GLU A 519 0.44 -24.03 -16.61
C GLU A 519 0.51 -22.76 -17.47
N LYS A 520 -0.39 -21.80 -17.23
CA LYS A 520 -0.37 -20.50 -17.89
C LYS A 520 0.88 -19.68 -17.54
N THR A 521 1.41 -19.83 -16.32
CA THR A 521 2.68 -19.20 -15.92
C THR A 521 3.85 -19.79 -16.71
N LEU A 522 3.87 -21.11 -16.89
CA LEU A 522 4.89 -21.79 -17.71
C LEU A 522 4.89 -21.30 -19.16
N ASP A 523 3.72 -20.93 -19.71
CA ASP A 523 3.63 -20.38 -21.06
C ASP A 523 4.33 -19.01 -21.20
N PHE A 524 4.40 -18.22 -20.13
CA PHE A 524 5.19 -16.98 -20.13
C PHE A 524 6.70 -17.25 -20.07
N ILE A 525 7.13 -18.30 -19.38
CA ILE A 525 8.53 -18.71 -19.34
C ILE A 525 8.99 -19.18 -20.72
N LYS A 526 8.19 -20.02 -21.40
CA LYS A 526 8.54 -20.60 -22.71
C LYS A 526 8.52 -19.62 -23.88
N LYS A 527 7.90 -18.46 -23.73
CA LYS A 527 7.84 -17.44 -24.77
C LYS A 527 9.04 -16.49 -24.74
N ASN A 528 9.95 -16.70 -23.84
CA ASN A 528 11.28 -16.09 -23.78
C ASN A 528 12.28 -16.98 -24.52
#